data_753802fea3d1634e54db9eba5f216b10
#
_entry.id   753802fea3d1634e54db9eba5f216b10
#
_cell.length_a   1.000
_cell.length_b   1.000
_cell.length_c   1.000
_cell.angle_alpha   90.00
_cell.angle_beta   90.00
_cell.angle_gamma   90.00
#
_symmetry.space_group_name_H-M   'P 1'
#
loop_
_entity.id
_entity.type
_entity.pdbx_description
1 polymer ?
#
loop_
_entity_poly.entity_id
_entity_poly.type
_entity_poly.pdbx_seq_one_letter_code
_entity_poly.pdbx_strand_id
1 'polypeptide(L)'
;MDATFRKADMTDDPLRLGVNVDHVATLRNARAGRHPDPVRLALAAIAAGADGITAHLREDRRHIRDDDMARLKAVIAKPLNFEMAATEEMLAIALRINPHAVCLVPERREELTTEGGLDVVGQHDHLKPFIARLNDAGVRVSLFIAAEPRQIEMAAELRAPVIEIHSGAWCEAVADGHATKADAEWQRIATGAAQARAAGLEVHAGHGLDDATAEQIAALPGIAELNIGHAMIGEALFVGIGETVRAMRAAIDRGRGKRGTAGRPNQAGGSLDRP
;
A
#
# COMPACT_ATOMS: atom_id res chain seq x y z
N MET A 1 -30.64 17.99 8.96
CA MET A 1 -29.37 18.33 9.66
C MET A 1 -28.25 18.08 8.67
N ASP A 2 -27.71 19.18 8.20
CA ASP A 2 -26.78 19.24 7.07
C ASP A 2 -25.37 18.84 7.56
N ALA A 3 -24.94 17.63 7.23
CA ALA A 3 -23.57 17.19 7.49
C ALA A 3 -22.70 17.64 6.31
N THR A 4 -22.32 18.91 6.32
CA THR A 4 -21.26 19.44 5.47
C THR A 4 -19.95 18.73 5.84
N PHE A 5 -19.62 17.66 5.13
CA PHE A 5 -18.25 17.15 5.07
C PHE A 5 -17.38 18.28 4.55
N ARG A 6 -16.65 18.93 5.46
CA ARG A 6 -15.57 19.84 5.08
C ARG A 6 -14.59 19.00 4.25
N LYS A 7 -14.41 19.41 3.01
CA LYS A 7 -13.32 18.99 2.15
C LYS A 7 -12.02 19.44 2.85
N ALA A 8 -11.50 18.60 3.74
CA ALA A 8 -10.21 18.83 4.34
C ALA A 8 -9.20 18.83 3.19
N ASP A 9 -8.35 19.83 3.17
CA ASP A 9 -7.23 19.92 2.24
C ASP A 9 -6.24 18.81 2.66
N MET A 10 -6.39 17.63 2.06
CA MET A 10 -5.63 16.40 2.40
C MET A 10 -4.15 16.50 2.02
N THR A 11 -3.62 17.71 1.78
CA THR A 11 -2.25 17.93 1.35
C THR A 11 -1.25 17.97 2.50
N ASP A 12 -1.69 18.16 3.74
CA ASP A 12 -0.81 18.37 4.90
C ASP A 12 -0.77 17.20 5.90
N ASP A 13 -1.60 16.16 5.71
CA ASP A 13 -1.55 15.00 6.60
C ASP A 13 -0.24 14.21 6.40
N PRO A 14 0.40 13.76 7.49
CA PRO A 14 1.59 12.94 7.40
C PRO A 14 1.29 11.64 6.65
N LEU A 15 2.19 11.29 5.72
CA LEU A 15 2.07 10.02 4.97
C LEU A 15 2.28 8.85 5.92
N ARG A 16 1.32 7.94 5.96
CA ARG A 16 1.37 6.76 6.82
C ARG A 16 2.28 5.69 6.22
N LEU A 17 2.94 4.94 7.10
CA LEU A 17 3.74 3.77 6.77
C LEU A 17 3.07 2.52 7.34
N GLY A 18 2.51 1.69 6.47
CA GLY A 18 2.09 0.33 6.74
C GLY A 18 3.25 -0.64 6.50
N VAL A 19 3.59 -1.44 7.51
CA VAL A 19 4.64 -2.47 7.40
C VAL A 19 3.99 -3.82 7.15
N ASN A 20 4.23 -4.40 5.96
CA ASN A 20 3.76 -5.75 5.65
C ASN A 20 4.71 -6.79 6.26
N VAL A 21 4.15 -7.73 7.04
CA VAL A 21 4.91 -8.73 7.80
C VAL A 21 4.95 -10.13 7.17
N ASP A 22 4.44 -10.30 5.97
CA ASP A 22 4.30 -11.61 5.31
C ASP A 22 5.62 -12.35 5.17
N HIS A 23 6.70 -11.66 4.79
CA HIS A 23 8.00 -12.27 4.57
C HIS A 23 8.65 -12.80 5.85
N VAL A 24 8.25 -12.29 7.02
CA VAL A 24 8.63 -12.87 8.32
C VAL A 24 8.01 -14.26 8.47
N ALA A 25 6.73 -14.37 8.11
CA ALA A 25 6.03 -15.65 8.11
C ALA A 25 6.59 -16.61 7.04
N THR A 26 6.97 -16.11 5.87
CA THR A 26 7.68 -16.88 4.84
C THR A 26 8.96 -17.50 5.40
N LEU A 27 9.79 -16.69 6.07
CA LEU A 27 11.03 -17.16 6.68
C LEU A 27 10.76 -18.20 7.79
N ARG A 28 9.76 -17.99 8.64
CA ARG A 28 9.30 -18.97 9.63
C ARG A 28 8.90 -20.29 8.98
N ASN A 29 8.12 -20.21 7.90
CA ASN A 29 7.55 -21.38 7.26
C ASN A 29 8.59 -22.19 6.46
N ALA A 30 9.71 -21.59 6.03
CA ALA A 30 10.82 -22.29 5.35
C ALA A 30 11.38 -23.47 6.18
N ARG A 31 11.21 -23.43 7.51
CA ARG A 31 11.61 -24.51 8.41
C ARG A 31 10.44 -25.14 9.17
N ALA A 32 9.19 -24.84 8.78
CA ALA A 32 7.97 -25.27 9.47
C ALA A 32 7.99 -24.98 11.01
N GLY A 33 8.74 -23.97 11.41
CA GLY A 33 9.00 -23.62 12.81
C GLY A 33 8.00 -22.63 13.40
N ARG A 34 8.39 -22.05 14.55
CA ARG A 34 7.66 -20.98 15.24
C ARG A 34 8.37 -19.63 15.13
N HIS A 35 9.58 -19.60 14.61
CA HIS A 35 10.44 -18.42 14.49
C HIS A 35 10.88 -18.19 13.04
N PRO A 36 11.03 -16.93 12.62
CA PRO A 36 10.65 -15.71 13.36
C PRO A 36 9.12 -15.55 13.47
N ASP A 37 8.64 -14.83 14.51
CA ASP A 37 7.22 -14.59 14.75
C ASP A 37 6.81 -13.24 14.13
N PRO A 38 5.85 -13.21 13.15
CA PRO A 38 5.39 -12.00 12.52
C PRO A 38 4.74 -11.01 13.50
N VAL A 39 4.08 -11.51 14.56
CA VAL A 39 3.49 -10.67 15.61
C VAL A 39 4.55 -9.92 16.39
N ARG A 40 5.65 -10.58 16.75
CA ARG A 40 6.78 -9.93 17.43
C ARG A 40 7.40 -8.83 16.55
N LEU A 41 7.56 -9.10 15.26
CA LEU A 41 8.10 -8.10 14.34
C LEU A 41 7.14 -6.92 14.17
N ALA A 42 5.83 -7.16 14.08
CA ALA A 42 4.81 -6.11 14.01
C ALA A 42 4.90 -5.15 15.20
N LEU A 43 5.01 -5.69 16.43
CA LEU A 43 5.17 -4.87 17.63
C LEU A 43 6.46 -4.05 17.60
N ALA A 44 7.57 -4.64 17.12
CA ALA A 44 8.85 -3.92 17.00
C ALA A 44 8.80 -2.82 15.92
N ALA A 45 8.13 -3.07 14.80
CA ALA A 45 7.91 -2.07 13.75
C ALA A 45 7.06 -0.90 14.25
N ILE A 46 5.98 -1.16 14.98
CA ILE A 46 5.13 -0.13 15.61
C ILE A 46 5.95 0.70 16.60
N ALA A 47 6.74 0.05 17.46
CA ALA A 47 7.60 0.74 18.42
C ALA A 47 8.66 1.62 17.75
N ALA A 48 9.06 1.31 16.52
CA ALA A 48 10.00 2.08 15.72
C ALA A 48 9.36 3.19 14.86
N GLY A 49 8.01 3.29 14.82
CA GLY A 49 7.31 4.37 14.13
C GLY A 49 6.45 3.94 12.93
N ALA A 50 6.13 2.65 12.76
CA ALA A 50 5.11 2.22 11.80
C ALA A 50 3.72 2.73 12.23
N ASP A 51 2.91 3.19 11.28
CA ASP A 51 1.55 3.68 11.54
C ASP A 51 0.51 2.57 11.48
N GLY A 52 0.80 1.51 10.74
CA GLY A 52 -0.05 0.34 10.58
C GLY A 52 0.74 -0.93 10.29
N ILE A 53 0.07 -2.05 10.37
CA ILE A 53 0.59 -3.36 9.99
C ILE A 53 -0.29 -3.92 8.89
N THR A 54 0.37 -4.41 7.85
CA THR A 54 -0.28 -5.14 6.75
C THR A 54 0.09 -6.62 6.84
N ALA A 55 -0.90 -7.48 6.66
CA ALA A 55 -0.70 -8.93 6.61
C ALA A 55 -1.65 -9.56 5.60
N HIS A 56 -1.12 -10.39 4.72
CA HIS A 56 -1.88 -11.08 3.69
C HIS A 56 -2.14 -12.54 4.07
N LEU A 57 -3.37 -12.86 4.43
CA LEU A 57 -3.81 -14.24 4.60
C LEU A 57 -4.25 -14.80 3.25
N ARG A 58 -3.34 -15.46 2.55
CA ARG A 58 -3.63 -16.09 1.26
C ARG A 58 -4.50 -17.34 1.43
N GLU A 59 -5.27 -17.68 0.40
CA GLU A 59 -6.06 -18.92 0.37
C GLU A 59 -5.19 -20.16 0.62
N ASP A 60 -3.95 -20.18 0.11
CA ASP A 60 -3.01 -21.31 0.27
C ASP A 60 -2.18 -21.28 1.58
N ARG A 61 -2.33 -20.26 2.42
CA ARG A 61 -1.62 -20.11 3.71
C ARG A 61 -0.09 -20.25 3.59
N ARG A 62 0.51 -19.90 2.45
CA ARG A 62 1.97 -20.09 2.23
C ARG A 62 2.85 -19.31 3.22
N HIS A 63 2.35 -18.23 3.79
CA HIS A 63 3.08 -17.43 4.79
C HIS A 63 2.24 -17.14 6.03
N ILE A 64 1.43 -16.10 6.06
CA ILE A 64 0.53 -15.78 7.19
C ILE A 64 -0.50 -16.90 7.38
N ARG A 65 -0.81 -17.22 8.64
CA ARG A 65 -1.78 -18.23 9.06
C ARG A 65 -2.95 -17.56 9.79
N ASP A 66 -4.06 -18.27 9.89
CA ASP A 66 -5.26 -17.78 10.58
C ASP A 66 -4.97 -17.33 12.01
N ASP A 67 -4.12 -18.09 12.75
CA ASP A 67 -3.70 -17.73 14.10
C ASP A 67 -2.86 -16.42 14.14
N ASP A 68 -2.02 -16.18 13.16
CA ASP A 68 -1.26 -14.95 13.07
C ASP A 68 -2.18 -13.73 12.98
N MET A 69 -3.24 -13.80 12.15
CA MET A 69 -4.22 -12.72 12.01
C MET A 69 -4.96 -12.44 13.32
N ALA A 70 -5.42 -13.50 14.00
CA ALA A 70 -6.08 -13.36 15.28
C ALA A 70 -5.16 -12.74 16.35
N ARG A 71 -3.91 -13.18 16.42
CA ARG A 71 -2.89 -12.66 17.34
C ARG A 71 -2.51 -11.21 17.03
N LEU A 72 -2.31 -10.86 15.73
CA LEU A 72 -2.07 -9.48 15.33
C LEU A 72 -3.20 -8.58 15.79
N LYS A 73 -4.46 -8.92 15.47
CA LYS A 73 -5.63 -8.14 15.89
C LYS A 73 -5.71 -7.97 17.40
N ALA A 74 -5.35 -8.98 18.17
CA ALA A 74 -5.46 -8.96 19.64
C ALA A 74 -4.40 -8.05 20.30
N VAL A 75 -3.21 -7.89 19.72
CA VAL A 75 -2.09 -7.26 20.42
C VAL A 75 -1.60 -5.93 19.85
N ILE A 76 -1.88 -5.64 18.58
CA ILE A 76 -1.40 -4.36 18.00
C ILE A 76 -2.38 -3.22 18.35
N ALA A 77 -1.81 -2.09 18.77
CA ALA A 77 -2.58 -0.88 19.06
C ALA A 77 -2.74 0.05 17.84
N LYS A 78 -2.19 -0.34 16.69
CA LYS A 78 -2.25 0.40 15.43
C LYS A 78 -3.18 -0.30 14.44
N PRO A 79 -3.61 0.36 13.36
CA PRO A 79 -4.43 -0.24 12.32
C PRO A 79 -3.85 -1.55 11.78
N LEU A 80 -4.70 -2.56 11.63
CA LEU A 80 -4.42 -3.79 10.88
C LEU A 80 -5.07 -3.69 9.51
N ASN A 81 -4.27 -3.71 8.46
CA ASN A 81 -4.71 -3.87 7.08
C ASN A 81 -4.61 -5.36 6.71
N PHE A 82 -5.75 -5.98 6.43
CA PHE A 82 -5.87 -7.39 6.09
C PHE A 82 -5.97 -7.55 4.58
N GLU A 83 -4.90 -8.00 3.94
CA GLU A 83 -4.91 -8.33 2.51
C GLU A 83 -5.51 -9.72 2.30
N MET A 84 -6.43 -9.85 1.34
CA MET A 84 -7.11 -11.11 1.05
C MET A 84 -7.68 -11.17 -0.36
N ALA A 85 -7.88 -12.39 -0.88
CA ALA A 85 -8.70 -12.63 -2.05
C ALA A 85 -10.19 -12.37 -1.76
N ALA A 86 -10.96 -12.00 -2.78
CA ALA A 86 -12.40 -11.79 -2.67
C ALA A 86 -13.16 -13.12 -2.71
N THR A 87 -12.98 -13.98 -1.69
CA THR A 87 -13.68 -15.27 -1.54
C THR A 87 -14.56 -15.27 -0.29
N GLU A 88 -15.60 -16.09 -0.29
CA GLU A 88 -16.53 -16.21 0.87
C GLU A 88 -15.81 -16.68 2.13
N GLU A 89 -14.81 -17.56 2.01
CA GLU A 89 -13.98 -17.97 3.14
C GLU A 89 -13.25 -16.79 3.76
N MET A 90 -12.54 -16.00 2.93
CA MET A 90 -11.78 -14.85 3.41
C MET A 90 -12.68 -13.76 3.97
N LEU A 91 -13.84 -13.53 3.37
CA LEU A 91 -14.82 -12.59 3.89
C LEU A 91 -15.33 -13.01 5.27
N ALA A 92 -15.65 -14.29 5.47
CA ALA A 92 -16.07 -14.80 6.79
C ALA A 92 -14.96 -14.64 7.85
N ILE A 93 -13.70 -14.84 7.47
CA ILE A 93 -12.56 -14.61 8.34
C ILE A 93 -12.41 -13.12 8.66
N ALA A 94 -12.47 -12.25 7.65
CA ALA A 94 -12.37 -10.80 7.83
C ALA A 94 -13.45 -10.26 8.75
N LEU A 95 -14.71 -10.67 8.57
CA LEU A 95 -15.82 -10.26 9.44
C LEU A 95 -15.63 -10.74 10.88
N ARG A 96 -15.05 -11.93 11.10
CA ARG A 96 -14.75 -12.45 12.44
C ARG A 96 -13.57 -11.71 13.10
N ILE A 97 -12.50 -11.42 12.35
CA ILE A 97 -11.31 -10.70 12.82
C ILE A 97 -11.63 -9.23 13.07
N ASN A 98 -12.52 -8.66 12.26
CA ASN A 98 -12.89 -7.26 12.25
C ASN A 98 -11.65 -6.34 12.26
N PRO A 99 -10.80 -6.38 11.18
CA PRO A 99 -9.63 -5.55 11.08
C PRO A 99 -10.03 -4.07 10.89
N HIS A 100 -9.07 -3.15 10.94
CA HIS A 100 -9.29 -1.74 10.61
C HIS A 100 -9.62 -1.56 9.13
N ALA A 101 -8.91 -2.28 8.27
CA ALA A 101 -9.10 -2.27 6.83
C ALA A 101 -8.93 -3.66 6.23
N VAL A 102 -9.55 -3.87 5.09
CA VAL A 102 -9.32 -4.99 4.18
C VAL A 102 -8.82 -4.43 2.87
N CYS A 103 -7.74 -4.99 2.34
CA CYS A 103 -7.31 -4.75 0.96
C CYS A 103 -7.62 -5.99 0.11
N LEU A 104 -8.50 -5.84 -0.88
CA LEU A 104 -8.79 -6.92 -1.82
C LEU A 104 -7.70 -6.96 -2.88
N VAL A 105 -7.02 -8.12 -2.96
CA VAL A 105 -5.88 -8.35 -3.84
C VAL A 105 -6.13 -9.56 -4.74
N PRO A 106 -5.55 -9.61 -5.96
CA PRO A 106 -5.64 -10.79 -6.80
C PRO A 106 -4.69 -11.88 -6.29
N GLU A 107 -5.17 -13.12 -6.26
CA GLU A 107 -4.33 -14.29 -5.93
C GLU A 107 -4.19 -15.27 -7.09
N ARG A 108 -5.10 -15.20 -8.07
CA ARG A 108 -5.13 -16.03 -9.26
C ARG A 108 -4.89 -15.20 -10.51
N ARG A 109 -4.40 -15.85 -11.55
CA ARG A 109 -4.06 -15.17 -12.81
C ARG A 109 -5.29 -14.53 -13.48
N GLU A 110 -6.45 -15.13 -13.31
CA GLU A 110 -7.72 -14.68 -13.89
C GLU A 110 -8.26 -13.40 -13.19
N GLU A 111 -7.74 -13.09 -12.01
CA GLU A 111 -8.13 -11.93 -11.23
C GLU A 111 -7.29 -10.68 -11.53
N LEU A 112 -6.20 -10.86 -12.32
CA LEU A 112 -5.24 -9.81 -12.64
C LEU A 112 -5.64 -9.03 -13.89
N THR A 113 -5.35 -7.72 -13.86
CA THR A 113 -5.18 -6.95 -15.09
C THR A 113 -3.85 -7.29 -15.75
N THR A 114 -3.64 -6.83 -16.99
CA THR A 114 -2.34 -6.95 -17.69
C THR A 114 -1.20 -6.28 -16.93
N GLU A 115 -1.52 -5.30 -16.08
CA GLU A 115 -0.58 -4.51 -15.29
C GLU A 115 -0.41 -5.03 -13.85
N GLY A 116 -1.04 -6.14 -13.48
CA GLY A 116 -0.79 -6.87 -12.25
C GLY A 116 -1.68 -6.50 -11.04
N GLY A 117 -2.60 -5.55 -11.17
CA GLY A 117 -3.61 -5.23 -10.14
C GLY A 117 -4.87 -6.10 -10.26
N LEU A 118 -5.75 -6.01 -9.27
CA LEU A 118 -7.08 -6.63 -9.29
C LEU A 118 -7.91 -6.06 -10.44
N ASP A 119 -8.51 -6.91 -11.26
CA ASP A 119 -9.44 -6.49 -12.33
C ASP A 119 -10.82 -6.19 -11.73
N VAL A 120 -10.99 -4.97 -11.29
CA VAL A 120 -12.24 -4.49 -10.67
C VAL A 120 -13.35 -4.34 -11.71
N VAL A 121 -12.99 -3.99 -12.94
CA VAL A 121 -13.96 -3.84 -14.06
C VAL A 121 -14.54 -5.20 -14.42
N GLY A 122 -13.68 -6.18 -14.67
CA GLY A 122 -14.11 -7.54 -15.04
C GLY A 122 -14.84 -8.28 -13.92
N GLN A 123 -14.55 -7.93 -12.65
CA GLN A 123 -15.11 -8.58 -11.49
C GLN A 123 -16.19 -7.75 -10.75
N HIS A 124 -16.73 -6.71 -11.39
CA HIS A 124 -17.69 -5.79 -10.79
C HIS A 124 -18.81 -6.48 -9.99
N ASP A 125 -19.54 -7.39 -10.62
CA ASP A 125 -20.71 -8.05 -10.01
C ASP A 125 -20.31 -8.98 -8.86
N HIS A 126 -19.11 -9.54 -8.91
CA HIS A 126 -18.54 -10.34 -7.84
C HIS A 126 -18.10 -9.48 -6.65
N LEU A 127 -17.37 -8.40 -6.89
CA LEU A 127 -16.80 -7.54 -5.85
C LEU A 127 -17.86 -6.70 -5.12
N LYS A 128 -18.90 -6.27 -5.82
CA LYS A 128 -19.93 -5.39 -5.27
C LYS A 128 -20.54 -5.88 -3.95
N PRO A 129 -21.02 -7.14 -3.82
CA PRO A 129 -21.56 -7.64 -2.55
C PRO A 129 -20.48 -7.78 -1.47
N PHE A 130 -19.22 -8.07 -1.83
CA PHE A 130 -18.12 -8.16 -0.85
C PHE A 130 -17.83 -6.80 -0.22
N ILE A 131 -17.68 -5.77 -1.05
CA ILE A 131 -17.41 -4.40 -0.60
C ILE A 131 -18.58 -3.90 0.27
N ALA A 132 -19.82 -4.16 -0.13
CA ALA A 132 -21.00 -3.77 0.65
C ALA A 132 -20.99 -4.42 2.04
N ARG A 133 -20.78 -5.74 2.13
CA ARG A 133 -20.77 -6.49 3.40
C ARG A 133 -19.65 -6.03 4.34
N LEU A 134 -18.47 -5.72 3.81
CA LEU A 134 -17.35 -5.20 4.61
C LEU A 134 -17.65 -3.78 5.11
N ASN A 135 -18.15 -2.90 4.24
CA ASN A 135 -18.52 -1.54 4.60
C ASN A 135 -19.65 -1.52 5.66
N ASP A 136 -20.66 -2.37 5.52
CA ASP A 136 -21.79 -2.51 6.49
C ASP A 136 -21.29 -3.01 7.86
N ALA A 137 -20.19 -3.77 7.88
CA ALA A 137 -19.52 -4.20 9.11
C ALA A 137 -18.57 -3.15 9.70
N GLY A 138 -18.45 -1.97 9.07
CA GLY A 138 -17.54 -0.91 9.49
C GLY A 138 -16.07 -1.17 9.17
N VAL A 139 -15.78 -2.15 8.31
CA VAL A 139 -14.42 -2.46 7.84
C VAL A 139 -14.12 -1.61 6.60
N ARG A 140 -13.05 -0.85 6.65
CA ARG A 140 -12.62 0.01 5.54
C ARG A 140 -12.07 -0.82 4.39
N VAL A 141 -12.61 -0.65 3.17
CA VAL A 141 -12.19 -1.45 2.01
C VAL A 141 -11.21 -0.68 1.15
N SER A 142 -10.10 -1.32 0.80
CA SER A 142 -9.14 -0.91 -0.21
C SER A 142 -9.14 -1.90 -1.36
N LEU A 143 -8.88 -1.42 -2.59
CA LEU A 143 -8.71 -2.25 -3.77
C LEU A 143 -7.29 -2.08 -4.31
N PHE A 144 -6.55 -3.17 -4.40
CA PHE A 144 -5.19 -3.19 -4.97
C PHE A 144 -5.27 -3.23 -6.50
N ILE A 145 -5.11 -2.10 -7.15
CA ILE A 145 -5.36 -1.93 -8.59
C ILE A 145 -4.18 -1.31 -9.33
N ALA A 146 -4.13 -1.56 -10.64
CA ALA A 146 -3.28 -0.76 -11.52
C ALA A 146 -3.81 0.68 -11.60
N ALA A 147 -2.92 1.66 -11.85
CA ALA A 147 -3.28 3.06 -12.01
C ALA A 147 -3.93 3.32 -13.39
N GLU A 148 -5.00 2.61 -13.68
CA GLU A 148 -5.77 2.69 -14.91
C GLU A 148 -7.08 3.44 -14.69
N PRO A 149 -7.45 4.40 -15.56
CA PRO A 149 -8.64 5.23 -15.38
C PRO A 149 -9.91 4.43 -15.13
N ARG A 150 -10.14 3.35 -15.88
CA ARG A 150 -11.36 2.54 -15.74
C ARG A 150 -11.41 1.74 -14.45
N GLN A 151 -10.27 1.25 -13.96
CA GLN A 151 -10.19 0.56 -12.66
C GLN A 151 -10.50 1.53 -11.52
N ILE A 152 -9.98 2.76 -11.60
CA ILE A 152 -10.20 3.82 -10.62
C ILE A 152 -11.67 4.26 -10.60
N GLU A 153 -12.26 4.49 -11.75
CA GLU A 153 -13.70 4.84 -11.89
C GLU A 153 -14.57 3.76 -11.27
N MET A 154 -14.29 2.49 -11.58
CA MET A 154 -15.04 1.36 -11.07
C MET A 154 -14.88 1.19 -9.55
N ALA A 155 -13.68 1.43 -9.00
CA ALA A 155 -13.47 1.42 -7.56
C ALA A 155 -14.36 2.47 -6.84
N ALA A 156 -14.49 3.66 -7.41
CA ALA A 156 -15.37 4.70 -6.88
C ALA A 156 -16.85 4.32 -7.02
N GLU A 157 -17.27 3.73 -8.14
CA GLU A 157 -18.64 3.26 -8.37
C GLU A 157 -19.04 2.18 -7.35
N LEU A 158 -18.13 1.24 -7.06
CA LEU A 158 -18.31 0.19 -6.06
C LEU A 158 -18.28 0.72 -4.61
N ARG A 159 -18.01 2.02 -4.41
CA ARG A 159 -17.91 2.67 -3.10
C ARG A 159 -16.82 2.07 -2.21
N ALA A 160 -15.72 1.62 -2.81
CA ALA A 160 -14.51 1.38 -2.05
C ALA A 160 -13.92 2.74 -1.64
N PRO A 161 -13.74 3.02 -0.34
CA PRO A 161 -13.23 4.33 0.09
C PRO A 161 -11.76 4.54 -0.22
N VAL A 162 -11.02 3.48 -0.52
CA VAL A 162 -9.57 3.49 -0.71
C VAL A 162 -9.20 2.68 -1.94
N ILE A 163 -8.16 3.13 -2.64
CA ILE A 163 -7.40 2.29 -3.57
C ILE A 163 -5.93 2.22 -3.15
N GLU A 164 -5.30 1.08 -3.40
CA GLU A 164 -3.85 0.94 -3.34
C GLU A 164 -3.32 0.75 -4.75
N ILE A 165 -2.52 1.72 -5.20
CA ILE A 165 -1.91 1.67 -6.54
C ILE A 165 -0.76 0.66 -6.53
N HIS A 166 -0.83 -0.33 -7.43
CA HIS A 166 0.26 -1.26 -7.71
C HIS A 166 1.46 -0.52 -8.31
N SER A 167 2.58 -0.45 -7.59
CA SER A 167 3.80 0.24 -8.04
C SER A 167 4.89 -0.69 -8.58
N GLY A 168 4.65 -2.01 -8.60
CA GLY A 168 5.68 -3.01 -8.92
C GLY A 168 6.30 -2.84 -10.30
N ALA A 169 5.50 -2.63 -11.35
CA ALA A 169 6.02 -2.47 -12.71
C ALA A 169 6.95 -1.26 -12.85
N TRP A 170 6.66 -0.17 -12.13
CA TRP A 170 7.53 0.98 -12.05
C TRP A 170 8.81 0.68 -11.28
N CYS A 171 8.70 0.06 -10.10
CA CYS A 171 9.86 -0.29 -9.29
C CYS A 171 10.81 -1.24 -10.02
N GLU A 172 10.29 -2.24 -10.73
CA GLU A 172 11.08 -3.15 -11.57
C GLU A 172 11.78 -2.38 -12.69
N ALA A 173 11.08 -1.50 -13.40
CA ALA A 173 11.68 -0.70 -14.48
C ALA A 173 12.80 0.22 -13.97
N VAL A 174 12.65 0.78 -12.76
CA VAL A 174 13.71 1.57 -12.10
C VAL A 174 14.90 0.68 -11.75
N ALA A 175 14.68 -0.47 -11.13
CA ALA A 175 15.73 -1.40 -10.72
C ALA A 175 16.53 -1.95 -11.90
N ASP A 176 15.85 -2.22 -13.01
CA ASP A 176 16.46 -2.73 -14.26
C ASP A 176 17.09 -1.63 -15.12
N GLY A 177 16.99 -0.35 -14.72
CA GLY A 177 17.50 0.78 -15.49
C GLY A 177 16.75 1.06 -16.79
N HIS A 178 15.51 0.61 -16.93
CA HIS A 178 14.67 0.82 -18.11
C HIS A 178 13.98 2.19 -18.06
N ALA A 179 14.73 3.27 -18.28
CA ALA A 179 14.30 4.65 -18.09
C ALA A 179 12.96 4.99 -18.77
N THR A 180 12.80 4.65 -20.06
CA THR A 180 11.57 4.94 -20.82
C THR A 180 10.34 4.24 -20.21
N LYS A 181 10.47 2.99 -19.77
CA LYS A 181 9.40 2.25 -19.10
C LYS A 181 9.11 2.86 -17.73
N ALA A 182 10.16 3.18 -16.97
CA ALA A 182 10.01 3.82 -15.67
C ALA A 182 9.28 5.16 -15.77
N ASP A 183 9.62 6.01 -16.76
CA ASP A 183 8.94 7.29 -16.99
C ASP A 183 7.47 7.10 -17.35
N ALA A 184 7.14 6.14 -18.22
CA ALA A 184 5.76 5.86 -18.61
C ALA A 184 4.93 5.38 -17.42
N GLU A 185 5.45 4.44 -16.63
CA GLU A 185 4.81 3.93 -15.41
C GLU A 185 4.64 5.02 -14.35
N TRP A 186 5.65 5.87 -14.17
CA TRP A 186 5.56 7.02 -13.27
C TRP A 186 4.43 7.97 -13.63
N GLN A 187 4.32 8.33 -14.93
CA GLN A 187 3.23 9.20 -15.41
C GLN A 187 1.87 8.56 -15.18
N ARG A 188 1.76 7.25 -15.36
CA ARG A 188 0.53 6.50 -15.10
C ARG A 188 0.15 6.56 -13.63
N ILE A 189 1.09 6.30 -12.72
CA ILE A 189 0.87 6.37 -11.28
C ILE A 189 0.47 7.80 -10.86
N ALA A 190 1.20 8.82 -11.31
CA ALA A 190 0.93 10.21 -10.95
C ALA A 190 -0.46 10.67 -11.43
N THR A 191 -0.82 10.34 -12.68
CA THR A 191 -2.12 10.67 -13.26
C THR A 191 -3.24 9.92 -12.56
N GLY A 192 -3.06 8.62 -12.32
CA GLY A 192 -4.05 7.78 -11.62
C GLY A 192 -4.28 8.24 -10.18
N ALA A 193 -3.23 8.61 -9.45
CA ALA A 193 -3.35 9.16 -8.10
C ALA A 193 -4.17 10.47 -8.09
N ALA A 194 -3.94 11.35 -9.06
CA ALA A 194 -4.71 12.58 -9.20
C ALA A 194 -6.18 12.32 -9.54
N GLN A 195 -6.46 11.39 -10.46
CA GLN A 195 -7.81 10.97 -10.82
C GLN A 195 -8.57 10.37 -9.65
N ALA A 196 -7.95 9.45 -8.91
CA ALA A 196 -8.56 8.80 -7.76
C ALA A 196 -8.95 9.82 -6.68
N ARG A 197 -8.08 10.78 -6.38
CA ARG A 197 -8.38 11.89 -5.47
C ARG A 197 -9.56 12.74 -5.96
N ALA A 198 -9.59 13.06 -7.26
CA ALA A 198 -10.70 13.82 -7.84
C ALA A 198 -12.03 13.06 -7.73
N ALA A 199 -11.98 11.72 -7.77
CA ALA A 199 -13.13 10.83 -7.54
C ALA A 199 -13.49 10.69 -6.04
N GLY A 200 -12.72 11.29 -5.12
CA GLY A 200 -12.98 11.23 -3.67
C GLY A 200 -12.41 10.01 -2.98
N LEU A 201 -11.54 9.24 -3.64
CA LEU A 201 -10.86 8.08 -3.07
C LEU A 201 -9.62 8.51 -2.28
N GLU A 202 -9.35 7.84 -1.17
CA GLU A 202 -8.03 7.89 -0.54
C GLU A 202 -7.07 6.98 -1.32
N VAL A 203 -5.83 7.46 -1.53
CA VAL A 203 -4.86 6.77 -2.37
C VAL A 203 -3.70 6.28 -1.53
N HIS A 204 -3.51 4.97 -1.53
CA HIS A 204 -2.33 4.30 -1.04
C HIS A 204 -1.45 3.85 -2.22
N ALA A 205 -0.21 3.45 -1.94
CA ALA A 205 0.65 2.79 -2.93
C ALA A 205 1.46 1.68 -2.25
N GLY A 206 1.72 0.62 -2.99
CA GLY A 206 2.45 -0.53 -2.48
C GLY A 206 2.99 -1.43 -3.58
N HIS A 207 3.70 -2.45 -3.15
CA HIS A 207 4.38 -3.45 -3.95
C HIS A 207 5.64 -2.96 -4.67
N GLY A 208 6.76 -3.57 -4.35
CA GLY A 208 8.06 -3.31 -4.98
C GLY A 208 8.85 -2.13 -4.41
N LEU A 209 8.26 -1.32 -3.52
CA LEU A 209 8.91 -0.14 -2.96
C LEU A 209 10.11 -0.48 -2.07
N ASP A 210 11.19 0.26 -2.27
CA ASP A 210 12.36 0.40 -1.41
C ASP A 210 12.49 1.86 -0.90
N ASP A 211 13.55 2.20 -0.19
CA ASP A 211 13.76 3.55 0.35
C ASP A 211 13.80 4.63 -0.75
N ALA A 212 14.45 4.34 -1.89
CA ALA A 212 14.61 5.31 -2.98
C ALA A 212 13.31 5.55 -3.73
N THR A 213 12.56 4.48 -4.02
CA THR A 213 11.27 4.54 -4.71
C THR A 213 10.16 5.05 -3.78
N ALA A 214 10.20 4.71 -2.50
CA ALA A 214 9.28 5.26 -1.49
C ALA A 214 9.46 6.79 -1.33
N GLU A 215 10.70 7.30 -1.35
CA GLU A 215 10.97 8.75 -1.36
C GLU A 215 10.31 9.44 -2.57
N GLN A 216 10.40 8.82 -3.75
CA GLN A 216 9.80 9.37 -4.97
C GLN A 216 8.26 9.35 -4.92
N ILE A 217 7.64 8.23 -4.55
CA ILE A 217 6.18 8.12 -4.41
C ILE A 217 5.67 9.09 -3.34
N ALA A 218 6.40 9.25 -2.22
CA ALA A 218 6.04 10.19 -1.18
C ALA A 218 5.97 11.65 -1.64
N ALA A 219 6.71 12.01 -2.69
CA ALA A 219 6.65 13.34 -3.30
C ALA A 219 5.35 13.58 -4.09
N LEU A 220 4.62 12.54 -4.50
CA LEU A 220 3.35 12.70 -5.21
C LEU A 220 2.27 13.30 -4.27
N PRO A 221 1.53 14.32 -4.75
CA PRO A 221 0.41 14.86 -3.99
C PRO A 221 -0.68 13.81 -3.79
N GLY A 222 -1.19 13.69 -2.55
CA GLY A 222 -2.38 12.90 -2.27
C GLY A 222 -2.17 11.42 -2.02
N ILE A 223 -0.96 10.91 -2.08
CA ILE A 223 -0.67 9.59 -1.51
C ILE A 223 -0.78 9.71 0.02
N ALA A 224 -1.62 8.90 0.63
CA ALA A 224 -1.92 8.95 2.06
C ALA A 224 -1.19 7.86 2.86
N GLU A 225 -0.84 6.74 2.23
CA GLU A 225 -0.20 5.59 2.88
C GLU A 225 0.69 4.83 1.91
N LEU A 226 1.80 4.29 2.40
CA LEU A 226 2.63 3.31 1.70
C LEU A 226 2.58 1.98 2.46
N ASN A 227 2.33 0.87 1.75
CA ASN A 227 2.38 -0.49 2.29
C ASN A 227 3.61 -1.20 1.74
N ILE A 228 4.59 -1.48 2.61
CA ILE A 228 5.92 -1.96 2.21
C ILE A 228 6.28 -3.21 3.02
N GLY A 229 6.67 -4.28 2.33
CA GLY A 229 7.03 -5.55 2.96
C GLY A 229 8.41 -6.05 2.58
N HIS A 230 8.57 -6.54 1.35
CA HIS A 230 9.75 -7.31 0.94
C HIS A 230 11.07 -6.60 1.22
N ALA A 231 11.24 -5.37 0.76
CA ALA A 231 12.47 -4.59 0.95
C ALA A 231 12.76 -4.35 2.43
N MET A 232 11.74 -3.98 3.22
CA MET A 232 11.90 -3.72 4.65
C MET A 232 12.31 -4.97 5.44
N ILE A 233 11.68 -6.12 5.14
CA ILE A 233 12.03 -7.36 5.83
C ILE A 233 13.42 -7.86 5.39
N GLY A 234 13.75 -7.70 4.12
CA GLY A 234 15.09 -8.02 3.59
C GLY A 234 16.17 -7.19 4.28
N GLU A 235 16.03 -5.87 4.34
CA GLU A 235 16.99 -4.98 5.00
C GLU A 235 17.06 -5.22 6.51
N ALA A 236 15.93 -5.56 7.14
CA ALA A 236 15.90 -5.86 8.57
C ALA A 236 16.74 -7.08 8.97
N LEU A 237 17.11 -7.96 8.04
CA LEU A 237 18.04 -9.07 8.29
C LEU A 237 19.48 -8.56 8.58
N PHE A 238 19.83 -7.38 8.07
CA PHE A 238 21.17 -6.80 8.22
C PHE A 238 21.23 -5.79 9.36
N VAL A 239 20.24 -4.90 9.48
CA VAL A 239 20.27 -3.77 10.41
C VAL A 239 19.20 -3.84 11.52
N GLY A 240 18.28 -4.78 11.43
CA GLY A 240 17.14 -4.92 12.33
C GLY A 240 15.97 -4.00 11.98
N ILE A 241 14.74 -4.46 12.27
CA ILE A 241 13.50 -3.77 11.86
C ILE A 241 13.38 -2.33 12.39
N GLY A 242 13.93 -2.06 13.57
CA GLY A 242 13.87 -0.72 14.15
C GLY A 242 14.62 0.32 13.31
N GLU A 243 15.81 -0.02 12.83
CA GLU A 243 16.59 0.87 11.96
C GLU A 243 15.93 0.99 10.58
N THR A 244 15.48 -0.14 10.02
CA THR A 244 14.78 -0.16 8.73
C THR A 244 13.56 0.76 8.72
N VAL A 245 12.73 0.72 9.77
CA VAL A 245 11.55 1.60 9.88
C VAL A 245 11.96 3.07 9.97
N ARG A 246 13.01 3.40 10.73
CA ARG A 246 13.52 4.77 10.83
C ARG A 246 14.07 5.28 9.50
N ALA A 247 14.83 4.45 8.78
CA ALA A 247 15.36 4.78 7.46
C ALA A 247 14.23 5.05 6.44
N MET A 248 13.23 4.17 6.39
CA MET A 248 12.06 4.32 5.53
C MET A 248 11.26 5.59 5.87
N ARG A 249 11.06 5.89 7.16
CA ARG A 249 10.44 7.16 7.59
C ARG A 249 11.22 8.37 7.11
N ALA A 250 12.52 8.36 7.26
CA ALA A 250 13.37 9.45 6.77
C ALA A 250 13.29 9.61 5.24
N ALA A 251 13.19 8.51 4.49
CA ALA A 251 12.97 8.56 3.03
C ALA A 251 11.60 9.19 2.68
N ILE A 252 10.54 8.77 3.36
CA ILE A 252 9.19 9.35 3.21
C ILE A 252 9.20 10.86 3.51
N ASP A 253 9.84 11.28 4.60
CA ASP A 253 9.92 12.68 5.01
C ASP A 253 10.70 13.52 3.99
N ARG A 254 11.80 13.00 3.44
CA ARG A 254 12.53 13.67 2.34
C ARG A 254 11.65 13.83 1.11
N GLY A 255 10.89 12.82 0.74
CA GLY A 255 9.93 12.88 -0.38
C GLY A 255 8.85 13.94 -0.15
N ARG A 256 8.27 13.97 1.06
CA ARG A 256 7.30 15.01 1.45
C ARG A 256 7.88 16.41 1.39
N GLY A 257 9.11 16.62 1.85
CA GLY A 257 9.81 17.92 1.77
C GLY A 257 10.01 18.45 0.36
N LYS A 258 10.07 17.57 -0.65
CA LYS A 258 10.21 17.96 -2.06
C LYS A 258 8.93 18.52 -2.69
N ARG A 259 7.76 18.33 -2.10
CA ARG A 259 6.48 18.85 -2.61
C ARG A 259 6.47 20.38 -2.77
N GLY A 260 7.14 21.11 -1.87
CA GLY A 260 7.23 22.57 -1.92
C GLY A 260 8.16 23.11 -3.02
N THR A 261 9.02 22.27 -3.61
CA THR A 261 10.03 22.70 -4.59
C THR A 261 9.67 22.35 -6.04
N ALA A 262 8.72 21.48 -6.28
CA ALA A 262 8.32 21.04 -7.61
C ALA A 262 7.57 22.10 -8.45
N GLY A 263 7.28 23.29 -7.89
CA GLY A 263 6.61 24.39 -8.58
C GLY A 263 7.53 25.46 -9.16
N ARG A 264 8.87 25.37 -9.06
CA ARG A 264 9.80 26.31 -9.67
C ARG A 264 10.58 25.63 -10.78
N PRO A 265 10.41 26.03 -12.07
CA PRO A 265 11.30 25.57 -13.11
C PRO A 265 12.71 26.03 -12.77
N ASN A 266 13.65 25.11 -12.87
CA ASN A 266 15.08 25.33 -12.64
C ASN A 266 15.61 26.43 -13.57
N GLN A 267 15.73 27.66 -13.09
CA GLN A 267 16.50 28.71 -13.74
C GLN A 267 17.98 28.52 -13.42
N ALA A 268 18.56 27.52 -14.01
CA ALA A 268 20.02 27.40 -14.08
C ALA A 268 20.52 28.19 -15.29
N GLY A 269 20.49 29.51 -15.16
CA GLY A 269 21.27 30.44 -15.98
C GLY A 269 22.62 30.70 -15.30
N GLY A 270 23.55 29.75 -15.46
CA GLY A 270 24.96 29.95 -15.06
C GLY A 270 25.74 30.65 -16.15
N SER A 271 26.01 31.92 -15.97
CA SER A 271 27.06 32.64 -16.71
C SER A 271 28.41 31.99 -16.46
N LEU A 272 28.97 31.44 -17.51
CA LEU A 272 30.42 31.13 -17.60
C LEU A 272 31.13 32.40 -18.00
N ASP A 273 31.77 33.07 -17.04
CA ASP A 273 32.89 33.95 -17.34
C ASP A 273 34.15 33.36 -16.73
N ARG A 274 35.07 33.01 -17.61
CA ARG A 274 36.52 32.87 -17.30
C ARG A 274 37.24 34.20 -17.57
N PRO A 275 38.34 34.48 -16.93
CA PRO A 275 39.65 34.25 -17.59
C PRO A 275 40.49 33.16 -16.97
#